data_4c4210832395e3d597ff9de94da6b43d
#
_entry.id   4c4210832395e3d597ff9de94da6b43d
#
_cell.length_a   1.000
_cell.length_b   1.000
_cell.length_c   1.000
_cell.angle_alpha   90.00
_cell.angle_beta   90.00
_cell.angle_gamma   90.00
#
_symmetry.space_group_name_H-M   'P 1'
#
loop_
_entity.id
_entity.type
_entity.pdbx_description
1 polymer ?
#
loop_
_entity_poly.entity_id
_entity_poly.type
_entity_poly.pdbx_seq_one_letter_code
_entity_poly.pdbx_strand_id
1 'polypeptide(L)'
;VMIGANVIKGGKLKLYSVLLGLPFGYVLSFITGATSIDAFDQVKEAAWFGLPSFGSMMDISFSWSLLPAFIIVSICGALKTYGNLAMAESINDKNWQRPNVKRMGGGLMADACSITASGLLGGMATDTSASNVSLSKASGATSRIIGFVAGLLFILLGFSPKLSGILAIMPMPVMGAI
;
A
#
# COMPACT_ATOMS: atom_id res chain seq x y z
N VAL A 1 -7.43 13.66 -15.35
CA VAL A 1 -6.72 12.67 -16.20
C VAL A 1 -7.22 11.26 -15.90
N MET A 2 -7.24 10.83 -14.65
CA MET A 2 -7.68 9.47 -14.27
C MET A 2 -9.14 9.18 -14.62
N ILE A 3 -10.06 10.11 -14.34
CA ILE A 3 -11.48 9.97 -14.70
C ILE A 3 -11.64 9.90 -16.23
N GLY A 4 -10.95 10.77 -16.98
CA GLY A 4 -10.97 10.74 -18.43
C GLY A 4 -10.46 9.44 -19.04
N ALA A 5 -9.36 8.90 -18.51
CA ALA A 5 -8.80 7.62 -18.96
C ALA A 5 -9.71 6.42 -18.63
N ASN A 6 -10.53 6.51 -17.58
CA ASN A 6 -11.50 5.48 -17.22
C ASN A 6 -12.78 5.52 -18.09
N VAL A 7 -13.13 6.68 -18.64
CA VAL A 7 -14.31 6.87 -19.49
C VAL A 7 -14.05 6.47 -20.94
N ILE A 8 -12.81 6.60 -21.40
CA ILE A 8 -12.43 6.18 -22.76
C ILE A 8 -12.46 4.65 -22.85
N LYS A 9 -13.32 4.12 -23.71
CA LYS A 9 -13.55 2.68 -23.98
C LYS A 9 -12.31 1.97 -24.57
N GLY A 10 -11.24 1.83 -23.82
CA GLY A 10 -10.06 1.07 -24.23
C GLY A 10 -9.48 0.34 -23.03
N GLY A 11 -9.71 -0.98 -22.92
CA GLY A 11 -9.40 -1.78 -21.73
C GLY A 11 -7.95 -1.71 -21.22
N LYS A 12 -6.97 -1.37 -22.05
CA LYS A 12 -5.56 -1.24 -21.64
C LYS A 12 -5.25 0.12 -21.01
N LEU A 13 -5.85 1.22 -21.50
CA LEU A 13 -5.65 2.56 -20.93
C LEU A 13 -6.18 2.68 -19.49
N LYS A 14 -7.22 1.94 -19.17
CA LYS A 14 -7.77 1.89 -17.81
C LYS A 14 -6.77 1.34 -16.79
N LEU A 15 -6.00 0.31 -17.17
CA LEU A 15 -4.97 -0.28 -16.31
C LEU A 15 -3.79 0.68 -16.08
N TYR A 16 -3.46 1.49 -17.09
CA TYR A 16 -2.37 2.46 -17.00
C TYR A 16 -2.79 3.83 -16.46
N SER A 17 -4.07 4.02 -16.11
CA SER A 17 -4.58 5.31 -15.64
C SER A 17 -3.86 5.83 -14.40
N VAL A 18 -3.51 4.95 -13.47
CA VAL A 18 -2.75 5.28 -12.25
C VAL A 18 -1.30 5.63 -12.61
N LEU A 19 -0.66 4.82 -13.46
CA LEU A 19 0.71 5.05 -13.94
C LEU A 19 0.86 6.37 -14.69
N LEU A 20 -0.15 6.77 -15.48
CA LEU A 20 -0.18 8.06 -16.19
C LEU A 20 -0.59 9.22 -15.26
N GLY A 21 -1.47 8.96 -14.29
CA GLY A 21 -1.92 9.95 -13.33
C GLY A 21 -0.82 10.42 -12.39
N LEU A 22 0.07 9.52 -11.97
CA LEU A 22 1.20 9.83 -11.11
C LEU A 22 2.14 10.90 -11.68
N PRO A 23 2.80 10.72 -12.86
CA PRO A 23 3.69 11.72 -13.43
C PRO A 23 2.99 13.04 -13.69
N PHE A 24 1.73 12.98 -14.18
CA PHE A 24 0.94 14.17 -14.44
C PHE A 24 0.60 14.93 -13.15
N GLY A 25 0.30 14.20 -12.07
CA GLY A 25 0.09 14.78 -10.75
C GLY A 25 1.34 15.48 -10.21
N TYR A 26 2.53 14.88 -10.39
CA TYR A 26 3.79 15.51 -10.02
C TYR A 26 4.06 16.80 -10.80
N VAL A 27 3.86 16.77 -12.12
CA VAL A 27 4.03 17.96 -12.97
C VAL A 27 3.08 19.08 -12.55
N LEU A 28 1.80 18.77 -12.33
CA LEU A 28 0.83 19.77 -11.86
C LEU A 28 1.20 20.32 -10.47
N SER A 29 1.62 19.47 -9.56
CA SER A 29 2.02 19.88 -8.22
C SER A 29 3.24 20.78 -8.24
N PHE A 30 4.17 20.56 -9.17
CA PHE A 30 5.32 21.42 -9.38
C PHE A 30 4.91 22.79 -9.94
N ILE A 31 4.01 22.82 -10.92
CA ILE A 31 3.49 24.08 -11.52
C ILE A 31 2.70 24.90 -10.50
N THR A 32 1.92 24.24 -9.64
CA THR A 32 1.09 24.92 -8.63
C THR A 32 1.86 25.31 -7.37
N GLY A 33 3.15 24.94 -7.26
CA GLY A 33 3.96 25.20 -6.07
C GLY A 33 3.55 24.41 -4.84
N ALA A 34 2.72 23.38 -4.99
CA ALA A 34 2.27 22.55 -3.88
C ALA A 34 3.36 21.60 -3.35
N THR A 35 4.44 21.42 -4.09
CA THR A 35 5.63 20.69 -3.66
C THR A 35 6.76 21.68 -3.48
N SER A 36 7.33 21.74 -2.27
CA SER A 36 8.51 22.59 -1.99
C SER A 36 9.74 22.01 -2.68
N ILE A 37 10.55 22.90 -3.26
CA ILE A 37 11.83 22.53 -3.91
C ILE A 37 12.76 21.88 -2.90
N ASP A 38 12.72 22.32 -1.64
CA ASP A 38 13.52 21.80 -0.53
C ASP A 38 13.31 20.30 -0.28
N ALA A 39 12.11 19.77 -0.56
CA ALA A 39 11.83 18.35 -0.45
C ALA A 39 12.60 17.51 -1.48
N PHE A 40 12.82 18.04 -2.69
CA PHE A 40 13.64 17.39 -3.70
C PHE A 40 15.14 17.43 -3.37
N ASP A 41 15.60 18.48 -2.72
CA ASP A 41 17.01 18.58 -2.32
C ASP A 41 17.35 17.58 -1.23
N GLN A 42 16.45 17.32 -0.28
CA GLN A 42 16.59 16.22 0.69
C GLN A 42 16.73 14.84 0.03
N VAL A 43 16.03 14.59 -1.08
CA VAL A 43 16.14 13.32 -1.81
C VAL A 43 17.42 13.24 -2.64
N LYS A 44 17.92 14.37 -3.15
CA LYS A 44 19.20 14.38 -3.88
C LYS A 44 20.36 13.99 -2.95
N GLU A 45 20.34 14.45 -1.71
CA GLU A 45 21.34 14.16 -0.69
C GLU A 45 21.19 12.75 -0.09
N ALA A 46 20.03 12.11 -0.24
CA ALA A 46 19.79 10.77 0.27
C ALA A 46 20.70 9.74 -0.39
N ALA A 47 21.25 8.85 0.41
CA ALA A 47 22.11 7.75 -0.08
C ALA A 47 21.31 6.80 -0.98
N TRP A 48 21.99 6.22 -1.98
CA TRP A 48 21.39 5.18 -2.84
C TRP A 48 21.14 3.89 -2.09
N PHE A 49 21.98 3.55 -1.11
CA PHE A 49 21.85 2.40 -0.23
C PHE A 49 21.90 2.86 1.22
N GLY A 50 20.93 2.45 2.00
CA GLY A 50 20.86 2.71 3.43
C GLY A 50 20.33 1.49 4.17
N LEU A 51 20.94 1.20 5.30
CA LEU A 51 20.37 0.24 6.24
C LEU A 51 19.30 0.94 7.07
N PRO A 52 18.17 0.28 7.38
CA PRO A 52 17.18 0.83 8.29
C PRO A 52 17.84 1.21 9.61
N SER A 53 17.63 2.44 10.06
CA SER A 53 18.14 2.87 11.36
C SER A 53 17.23 2.30 12.47
N PHE A 54 17.72 1.33 13.20
CA PHE A 54 17.00 0.74 14.33
C PHE A 54 17.01 1.62 15.59
N GLY A 55 17.62 2.81 15.53
CA GLY A 55 17.76 3.71 16.67
C GLY A 55 16.44 4.24 17.24
N SER A 56 15.43 4.45 16.40
CA SER A 56 14.10 4.89 16.83
C SER A 56 13.24 3.79 17.47
N MET A 57 13.69 2.54 17.42
CA MET A 57 12.98 1.42 18.04
C MET A 57 13.13 1.38 19.56
N MET A 58 14.09 2.10 20.14
CA MET A 58 14.35 2.05 21.58
C MET A 58 13.43 2.96 22.39
N ASP A 59 12.70 3.87 21.74
CA ASP A 59 11.77 4.80 22.39
C ASP A 59 10.32 4.27 22.42
N ILE A 60 10.17 2.96 22.70
CA ILE A 60 8.83 2.37 22.84
C ILE A 60 8.25 2.80 24.17
N SER A 61 7.23 3.67 24.13
CA SER A 61 6.43 4.02 25.30
C SER A 61 5.05 3.39 25.22
N PHE A 62 4.59 2.81 26.32
CA PHE A 62 3.27 2.22 26.42
C PHE A 62 2.29 3.16 27.15
N SER A 63 1.17 3.49 26.50
CA SER A 63 0.13 4.33 27.07
C SER A 63 -1.18 3.55 27.25
N TRP A 64 -1.58 3.32 28.49
CA TRP A 64 -2.84 2.63 28.83
C TRP A 64 -4.09 3.33 28.27
N SER A 65 -4.05 4.65 28.15
CA SER A 65 -5.18 5.45 27.65
C SER A 65 -5.52 5.18 26.19
N LEU A 66 -4.53 4.73 25.38
CA LEU A 66 -4.73 4.43 23.97
C LEU A 66 -5.20 3.00 23.69
N LEU A 67 -5.08 2.12 24.68
CA LEU A 67 -5.39 0.70 24.53
C LEU A 67 -6.82 0.41 24.06
N PRO A 68 -7.87 1.05 24.60
CA PRO A 68 -9.25 0.83 24.12
C PRO A 68 -9.42 1.24 22.65
N ALA A 69 -8.82 2.35 22.25
CA ALA A 69 -8.87 2.81 20.85
C ALA A 69 -8.21 1.82 19.90
N PHE A 70 -7.02 1.29 20.26
CA PHE A 70 -6.32 0.29 19.46
C PHE A 70 -7.09 -1.03 19.37
N ILE A 71 -7.76 -1.46 20.42
CA ILE A 71 -8.61 -2.67 20.39
C ILE A 71 -9.74 -2.50 19.37
N ILE A 72 -10.45 -1.37 19.40
CA ILE A 72 -11.55 -1.10 18.47
C ILE A 72 -11.03 -1.06 17.02
N VAL A 73 -9.94 -0.33 16.77
CA VAL A 73 -9.33 -0.22 15.44
C VAL A 73 -8.87 -1.60 14.94
N SER A 74 -8.29 -2.44 15.80
CA SER A 74 -7.85 -3.79 15.43
C SER A 74 -9.02 -4.69 15.03
N ILE A 75 -10.14 -4.63 15.75
CA ILE A 75 -11.35 -5.39 15.41
C ILE A 75 -11.90 -4.91 14.06
N CYS A 76 -12.01 -3.61 13.85
CA CYS A 76 -12.45 -3.04 12.56
C CYS A 76 -11.51 -3.42 11.42
N GLY A 77 -10.20 -3.39 11.65
CA GLY A 77 -9.19 -3.82 10.70
C GLY A 77 -9.34 -5.30 10.33
N ALA A 78 -9.50 -6.17 11.32
CA ALA A 78 -9.70 -7.60 11.08
C ALA A 78 -10.97 -7.90 10.26
N LEU A 79 -12.07 -7.19 10.51
CA LEU A 79 -13.31 -7.31 9.73
C LEU A 79 -13.11 -6.85 8.28
N LYS A 80 -12.40 -5.73 8.08
CA LYS A 80 -12.03 -5.23 6.75
C LYS A 80 -11.17 -6.23 6.00
N THR A 81 -10.13 -6.75 6.63
CA THR A 81 -9.25 -7.78 6.06
C THR A 81 -10.03 -9.03 5.69
N TYR A 82 -10.94 -9.48 6.54
CA TYR A 82 -11.82 -10.62 6.24
C TYR A 82 -12.65 -10.37 4.97
N GLY A 83 -13.25 -9.19 4.84
CA GLY A 83 -14.01 -8.79 3.65
C GLY A 83 -13.16 -8.79 2.37
N ASN A 84 -11.95 -8.25 2.44
CA ASN A 84 -11.01 -8.21 1.32
C ASN A 84 -10.54 -9.61 0.90
N LEU A 85 -10.28 -10.50 1.87
CA LEU A 85 -9.92 -11.89 1.62
C LEU A 85 -11.07 -12.67 0.98
N ALA A 86 -12.31 -12.48 1.45
CA ALA A 86 -13.49 -13.10 0.87
C ALA A 86 -13.70 -12.64 -0.59
N MET A 87 -13.50 -11.35 -0.85
CA MET A 87 -13.53 -10.80 -2.20
C MET A 87 -12.44 -11.40 -3.08
N ALA A 88 -11.20 -11.54 -2.59
CA ALA A 88 -10.10 -12.15 -3.33
C ALA A 88 -10.38 -13.63 -3.62
N GLU A 89 -10.95 -14.38 -2.69
CA GLU A 89 -11.33 -15.76 -2.88
C GLU A 89 -12.41 -15.91 -3.96
N SER A 90 -13.42 -15.05 -3.95
CA SER A 90 -14.50 -15.04 -4.94
C SER A 90 -14.03 -14.76 -6.37
N ILE A 91 -12.93 -14.07 -6.54
CA ILE A 91 -12.33 -13.78 -7.86
C ILE A 91 -11.64 -15.02 -8.43
N ASN A 92 -11.04 -15.82 -7.57
CA ASN A 92 -10.24 -16.99 -7.97
C ASN A 92 -11.08 -18.27 -8.17
N ASP A 93 -12.29 -18.31 -7.65
CA ASP A 93 -13.16 -19.48 -7.74
C ASP A 93 -14.47 -19.12 -8.46
N LYS A 94 -14.67 -19.70 -9.65
CA LYS A 94 -15.89 -19.47 -10.45
C LYS A 94 -17.15 -20.05 -9.80
N ASN A 95 -16.99 -21.08 -8.95
CA ASN A 95 -18.09 -21.75 -8.25
C ASN A 95 -18.19 -21.31 -6.77
N TRP A 96 -17.61 -20.17 -6.44
CA TRP A 96 -17.60 -19.66 -5.08
C TRP A 96 -19.03 -19.42 -4.56
N GLN A 97 -19.36 -20.04 -3.45
CA GLN A 97 -20.65 -19.90 -2.77
C GLN A 97 -20.51 -19.33 -1.36
N ARG A 98 -19.40 -19.65 -0.68
CA ARG A 98 -19.13 -19.21 0.69
C ARG A 98 -17.63 -19.13 0.98
N PRO A 99 -17.19 -18.21 1.85
CA PRO A 99 -15.81 -18.14 2.27
C PRO A 99 -15.32 -19.43 2.92
N ASN A 100 -14.11 -19.84 2.60
CA ASN A 100 -13.48 -20.98 3.26
C ASN A 100 -12.82 -20.51 4.57
N VAL A 101 -13.42 -20.86 5.71
CA VAL A 101 -12.99 -20.42 7.04
C VAL A 101 -11.50 -20.70 7.31
N LYS A 102 -11.00 -21.85 6.86
CA LYS A 102 -9.60 -22.22 7.05
C LYS A 102 -8.64 -21.31 6.27
N ARG A 103 -9.00 -20.95 5.03
CA ARG A 103 -8.21 -20.02 4.20
C ARG A 103 -8.28 -18.59 4.75
N MET A 104 -9.48 -18.17 5.20
CA MET A 104 -9.67 -16.87 5.83
C MET A 104 -8.83 -16.74 7.09
N GLY A 105 -8.82 -17.76 7.97
CA GLY A 105 -7.99 -17.78 9.16
C GLY A 105 -6.49 -17.67 8.85
N GLY A 106 -6.02 -18.38 7.82
CA GLY A 106 -4.63 -18.26 7.36
C GLY A 106 -4.27 -16.86 6.86
N GLY A 107 -5.19 -16.24 6.10
CA GLY A 107 -5.00 -14.87 5.61
C GLY A 107 -4.97 -13.83 6.73
N LEU A 108 -5.89 -13.92 7.71
CA LEU A 108 -5.90 -13.06 8.89
C LEU A 108 -4.63 -13.21 9.74
N MET A 109 -4.14 -14.45 9.88
CA MET A 109 -2.90 -14.71 10.61
C MET A 109 -1.69 -14.07 9.91
N ALA A 110 -1.62 -14.19 8.58
CA ALA A 110 -0.56 -13.56 7.80
C ALA A 110 -0.59 -12.02 7.92
N ASP A 111 -1.78 -11.43 7.88
CA ASP A 111 -1.98 -9.99 8.07
C ASP A 111 -1.55 -9.55 9.48
N ALA A 112 -1.97 -10.26 10.52
CA ALA A 112 -1.59 -10.00 11.91
C ALA A 112 -0.06 -10.09 12.12
N CYS A 113 0.60 -11.11 11.54
CA CYS A 113 2.04 -11.25 11.57
C CYS A 113 2.75 -10.08 10.86
N SER A 114 2.22 -9.64 9.72
CA SER A 114 2.76 -8.50 8.97
C SER A 114 2.65 -7.20 9.75
N ILE A 115 1.49 -6.92 10.37
CA ILE A 115 1.27 -5.75 11.22
C ILE A 115 2.23 -5.75 12.41
N THR A 116 2.36 -6.91 13.08
CA THR A 116 3.26 -7.07 14.22
C THR A 116 4.72 -6.85 13.83
N ALA A 117 5.16 -7.46 12.73
CA ALA A 117 6.51 -7.28 12.21
C ALA A 117 6.78 -5.81 11.83
N SER A 118 5.83 -5.15 11.17
CA SER A 118 5.94 -3.73 10.82
C SER A 118 6.05 -2.86 12.07
N GLY A 119 5.22 -3.10 13.08
CA GLY A 119 5.27 -2.37 14.35
C GLY A 119 6.59 -2.58 15.09
N LEU A 120 7.14 -3.80 15.13
CA LEU A 120 8.44 -4.09 15.73
C LEU A 120 9.59 -3.41 14.97
N LEU A 121 9.45 -3.23 13.66
CA LEU A 121 10.41 -2.50 12.82
C LEU A 121 10.21 -0.97 12.86
N GLY A 122 9.33 -0.44 13.72
CA GLY A 122 9.04 0.98 13.81
C GLY A 122 8.29 1.54 12.59
N GLY A 123 7.74 0.66 11.75
CA GLY A 123 6.96 1.03 10.57
C GLY A 123 5.48 1.25 10.88
N MET A 124 4.76 1.80 9.90
CA MET A 124 3.30 1.90 9.95
C MET A 124 2.66 0.51 9.81
N ALA A 125 1.50 0.32 10.43
CA ALA A 125 0.72 -0.89 10.26
C ALA A 125 0.38 -1.12 8.77
N THR A 126 0.62 -2.33 8.30
CA THR A 126 0.22 -2.74 6.95
C THR A 126 -1.28 -3.01 6.91
N ASP A 127 -1.89 -2.85 5.75
CA ASP A 127 -3.34 -3.09 5.59
C ASP A 127 -3.65 -3.71 4.24
N THR A 128 -4.69 -4.49 4.18
CA THR A 128 -5.20 -5.06 2.93
C THR A 128 -6.05 -4.04 2.18
N SER A 129 -5.86 -3.94 0.86
CA SER A 129 -6.56 -2.97 0.02
C SER A 129 -7.56 -3.63 -0.91
N ALA A 130 -8.84 -3.26 -0.80
CA ALA A 130 -9.90 -3.66 -1.72
C ALA A 130 -9.64 -3.19 -3.16
N SER A 131 -8.99 -2.03 -3.32
CA SER A 131 -8.61 -1.48 -4.62
C SER A 131 -7.63 -2.40 -5.35
N ASN A 132 -6.63 -2.93 -4.63
CA ASN A 132 -5.65 -3.86 -5.20
C ASN A 132 -6.29 -5.20 -5.59
N VAL A 133 -7.24 -5.69 -4.79
CA VAL A 133 -8.03 -6.89 -5.12
C VAL A 133 -8.87 -6.65 -6.39
N SER A 134 -9.51 -5.49 -6.50
CA SER A 134 -10.29 -5.11 -7.68
C SER A 134 -9.41 -4.93 -8.91
N LEU A 135 -8.22 -4.37 -8.77
CA LEU A 135 -7.23 -4.23 -9.84
C LEU A 135 -6.75 -5.59 -10.34
N SER A 136 -6.48 -6.53 -9.43
CA SER A 136 -6.12 -7.91 -9.76
C SER A 136 -7.23 -8.58 -10.60
N LYS A 137 -8.50 -8.38 -10.25
CA LYS A 137 -9.65 -8.85 -11.05
C LYS A 137 -9.68 -8.20 -12.43
N ALA A 138 -9.52 -6.88 -12.50
CA ALA A 138 -9.61 -6.13 -13.75
C ALA A 138 -8.49 -6.48 -14.74
N SER A 139 -7.28 -6.76 -14.22
CA SER A 139 -6.11 -7.14 -15.00
C SER A 139 -6.06 -8.64 -15.34
N GLY A 140 -6.85 -9.47 -14.65
CA GLY A 140 -6.74 -10.92 -14.74
C GLY A 140 -5.47 -11.49 -14.08
N ALA A 141 -4.71 -10.66 -13.39
CA ALA A 141 -3.44 -11.01 -12.76
C ALA A 141 -3.68 -11.55 -11.34
N THR A 142 -4.10 -12.80 -11.23
CA THR A 142 -4.46 -13.44 -9.94
C THR A 142 -3.41 -14.42 -9.44
N SER A 143 -2.24 -14.48 -10.08
CA SER A 143 -1.17 -15.41 -9.70
C SER A 143 -0.52 -15.02 -8.38
N ARG A 144 -0.26 -16.00 -7.50
CA ARG A 144 0.48 -15.82 -6.24
C ARG A 144 1.90 -15.31 -6.44
N ILE A 145 2.51 -15.62 -7.59
CA ILE A 145 3.88 -15.18 -7.93
C ILE A 145 3.96 -13.65 -7.96
N ILE A 146 2.89 -12.97 -8.40
CA ILE A 146 2.83 -11.50 -8.44
C ILE A 146 3.00 -10.90 -7.03
N GLY A 147 2.36 -11.50 -6.04
CA GLY A 147 2.50 -11.08 -4.65
C GLY A 147 3.94 -11.24 -4.12
N PHE A 148 4.60 -12.37 -4.44
CA PHE A 148 5.99 -12.59 -4.05
C PHE A 148 6.94 -11.60 -4.73
N VAL A 149 6.77 -11.37 -6.04
CA VAL A 149 7.59 -10.40 -6.79
C VAL A 149 7.37 -8.98 -6.25
N ALA A 150 6.14 -8.59 -6.00
CA ALA A 150 5.83 -7.29 -5.40
C ALA A 150 6.47 -7.14 -4.00
N GLY A 151 6.36 -8.17 -3.15
CA GLY A 151 7.02 -8.16 -1.83
C GLY A 151 8.53 -8.02 -1.94
N LEU A 152 9.17 -8.74 -2.87
CA LEU A 152 10.60 -8.62 -3.12
C LEU A 152 10.99 -7.22 -3.58
N LEU A 153 10.19 -6.61 -4.48
CA LEU A 153 10.42 -5.24 -4.93
C LEU A 153 10.29 -4.24 -3.79
N PHE A 154 9.32 -4.39 -2.89
CA PHE A 154 9.20 -3.53 -1.71
C PHE A 154 10.38 -3.68 -0.75
N ILE A 155 10.89 -4.88 -0.55
CA ILE A 155 12.11 -5.10 0.24
C ILE A 155 13.30 -4.37 -0.39
N LEU A 156 13.50 -4.50 -1.70
CA LEU A 156 14.57 -3.80 -2.42
C LEU A 156 14.43 -2.27 -2.34
N LEU A 157 13.20 -1.75 -2.46
CA LEU A 157 12.91 -0.33 -2.26
C LEU A 157 13.23 0.14 -0.83
N GLY A 158 13.00 -0.70 0.17
CA GLY A 158 13.33 -0.41 1.57
C GLY A 158 14.84 -0.20 1.80
N PHE A 159 15.69 -0.84 1.02
CA PHE A 159 17.14 -0.64 1.08
C PHE A 159 17.63 0.62 0.31
N SER A 160 16.75 1.29 -0.42
CA SER A 160 17.08 2.50 -1.19
C SER A 160 16.33 3.73 -0.64
N PRO A 161 16.94 4.48 0.31
CA PRO A 161 16.34 5.70 0.87
C PRO A 161 15.98 6.72 -0.20
N LYS A 162 16.76 6.78 -1.27
CA LYS A 162 16.53 7.70 -2.39
C LYS A 162 15.23 7.40 -3.14
N LEU A 163 14.97 6.14 -3.47
CA LEU A 163 13.73 5.72 -4.14
C LEU A 163 12.51 5.85 -3.22
N SER A 164 12.66 5.46 -1.97
CA SER A 164 11.61 5.63 -0.94
C SER A 164 11.30 7.11 -0.71
N GLY A 165 12.32 7.97 -0.69
CA GLY A 165 12.18 9.42 -0.57
C GLY A 165 11.39 10.04 -1.73
N ILE A 166 11.63 9.62 -2.97
CA ILE A 166 10.84 10.08 -4.13
C ILE A 166 9.35 9.76 -3.94
N LEU A 167 9.05 8.54 -3.47
CA LEU A 167 7.65 8.16 -3.20
C LEU A 167 7.05 8.92 -2.01
N ALA A 168 7.86 9.22 -1.00
CA ALA A 168 7.40 9.97 0.20
C ALA A 168 7.08 11.44 -0.07
N ILE A 169 7.72 12.05 -1.07
CA ILE A 169 7.45 13.45 -1.48
C ILE A 169 6.12 13.57 -2.24
N MET A 170 5.43 12.47 -2.53
CA MET A 170 4.17 12.52 -3.27
C MET A 170 3.19 13.52 -2.62
N PRO A 171 2.75 14.57 -3.35
CA PRO A 171 1.87 15.58 -2.79
C PRO A 171 0.53 14.98 -2.36
N MET A 172 0.00 15.44 -1.23
CA MET A 172 -1.30 15.03 -0.70
C MET A 172 -2.43 15.04 -1.74
N PRO A 173 -2.56 16.06 -2.62
CA PRO A 173 -3.59 16.07 -3.66
C PRO A 173 -3.45 14.92 -4.67
N VAL A 174 -2.22 14.47 -4.93
CA VAL A 174 -1.96 13.34 -5.84
C VAL A 174 -2.32 12.03 -5.16
N MET A 175 -1.97 11.85 -3.87
CA MET A 175 -2.37 10.68 -3.08
C MET A 175 -3.90 10.55 -2.95
N GLY A 176 -4.61 11.66 -2.77
CA GLY A 176 -6.07 11.65 -2.66
C GLY A 176 -6.80 11.43 -3.99
N ALA A 177 -6.11 11.55 -5.13
CA ALA A 177 -6.67 11.34 -6.46
C ALA A 177 -6.48 9.92 -7.01
N ILE A 178 -5.68 9.09 -6.36
CA ILE A 178 -5.39 7.68 -6.67
C ILE A 178 -6.36 6.77 -5.93
#